data_eff0c644b6b2859253b2b31486570b8a
#
_entry.id   eff0c644b6b2859253b2b31486570b8a
#
_cell.length_a   1.000
_cell.length_b   1.000
_cell.length_c   1.000
_cell.angle_alpha   90.00
_cell.angle_beta   90.00
_cell.angle_gamma   90.00
#
_symmetry.space_group_name_H-M   'P 1'
#
loop_
_entity.id
_entity.type
_entity.pdbx_description
1 polymer ?
#
loop_
_entity_poly.entity_id
_entity_poly.type
_entity_poly.pdbx_seq_one_letter_code
_entity_poly.pdbx_strand_id
1 'polypeptide(L)'
;MQKNTLIVNLFGGPGVGKSTTSADLFARLKRKGYEVELVTEEAKDQTWEENWGALANQWYITGCQIQRLWRVYGKVDIVVMDSPILTGLAYQGFGCGENFERAVIDAHNAFKYNLNIILGRNQKAYPYKESGRSQSEEEAVKIDATIIDILNKAQVLWCRVGVSEDPDDYMGLIESTVERVFRWMN
;
A
#
# COMPACT_ATOMS: atom_id res chain seq x y z
N MET A 1 20.12 -18.17 -3.82
CA MET A 1 19.55 -17.48 -4.99
C MET A 1 18.54 -16.45 -4.50
N GLN A 2 18.49 -15.28 -5.11
CA GLN A 2 17.48 -14.28 -4.80
C GLN A 2 16.12 -14.77 -5.32
N LYS A 3 15.07 -14.71 -4.50
CA LYS A 3 13.71 -15.09 -4.91
C LYS A 3 13.07 -14.03 -5.81
N ASN A 4 12.21 -14.44 -6.71
CA ASN A 4 11.24 -13.54 -7.31
C ASN A 4 10.19 -13.20 -6.25
N THR A 5 10.15 -11.96 -5.81
CA THR A 5 9.20 -11.50 -4.79
C THR A 5 8.09 -10.71 -5.45
N LEU A 6 6.83 -11.13 -5.27
CA LEU A 6 5.65 -10.35 -5.64
C LEU A 6 5.35 -9.31 -4.57
N ILE A 7 5.24 -8.04 -4.95
CA ILE A 7 4.83 -6.97 -4.05
C ILE A 7 3.36 -6.66 -4.31
N VAL A 8 2.52 -6.90 -3.33
CA VAL A 8 1.09 -6.58 -3.36
C VAL A 8 0.88 -5.22 -2.69
N ASN A 9 0.67 -4.21 -3.50
CA ASN A 9 0.49 -2.83 -3.07
C ASN A 9 -1.02 -2.54 -2.89
N LEU A 10 -1.46 -2.30 -1.66
CA LEU A 10 -2.85 -1.95 -1.36
C LEU A 10 -3.01 -0.43 -1.29
N PHE A 11 -3.65 0.15 -2.30
CA PHE A 11 -3.87 1.58 -2.42
C PHE A 11 -5.27 1.99 -1.95
N GLY A 12 -5.36 3.22 -1.47
CA GLY A 12 -6.57 3.91 -1.06
C GLY A 12 -6.28 4.89 0.07
N GLY A 13 -7.10 5.90 0.22
CA GLY A 13 -6.97 6.92 1.25
C GLY A 13 -7.19 6.37 2.67
N PRO A 14 -7.05 7.23 3.67
CA PRO A 14 -7.31 6.86 5.06
C PRO A 14 -8.73 6.27 5.22
N GLY A 15 -8.87 5.24 6.06
CA GLY A 15 -10.17 4.64 6.38
C GLY A 15 -10.77 3.70 5.34
N VAL A 16 -10.10 3.41 4.21
CA VAL A 16 -10.59 2.46 3.20
C VAL A 16 -10.48 0.98 3.60
N GLY A 17 -9.83 0.68 4.73
CA GLY A 17 -9.66 -0.70 5.20
C GLY A 17 -8.32 -1.35 4.84
N LYS A 18 -7.32 -0.59 4.36
CA LYS A 18 -6.00 -1.15 3.98
C LYS A 18 -5.38 -2.04 5.04
N SER A 19 -5.25 -1.55 6.28
CA SER A 19 -4.59 -2.30 7.35
C SER A 19 -5.33 -3.59 7.73
N THR A 20 -6.67 -3.60 7.66
CA THR A 20 -7.46 -4.81 7.88
C THR A 20 -7.27 -5.79 6.73
N THR A 21 -7.38 -5.31 5.50
CA THR A 21 -7.19 -6.12 4.28
C THR A 21 -5.78 -6.69 4.20
N SER A 22 -4.75 -5.89 4.51
CA SER A 22 -3.35 -6.35 4.48
C SER A 22 -3.08 -7.42 5.52
N ALA A 23 -3.61 -7.27 6.73
CA ALA A 23 -3.45 -8.24 7.81
C ALA A 23 -4.16 -9.57 7.50
N ASP A 24 -5.38 -9.52 6.97
CA ASP A 24 -6.13 -10.73 6.60
C ASP A 24 -5.49 -11.43 5.39
N LEU A 25 -5.10 -10.70 4.35
CA LEU A 25 -4.39 -11.25 3.21
C LEU A 25 -3.08 -11.94 3.62
N PHE A 26 -2.28 -11.28 4.46
CA PHE A 26 -1.07 -11.84 5.03
C PHE A 26 -1.34 -13.17 5.76
N ALA A 27 -2.36 -13.19 6.64
CA ALA A 27 -2.70 -14.37 7.40
C ALA A 27 -3.21 -15.53 6.50
N ARG A 28 -4.03 -15.24 5.48
CA ARG A 28 -4.55 -16.23 4.52
C ARG A 28 -3.42 -16.85 3.71
N LEU A 29 -2.53 -16.03 3.13
CA LEU A 29 -1.39 -16.51 2.34
C LEU A 29 -0.40 -17.33 3.19
N LYS A 30 -0.11 -16.89 4.43
CA LYS A 30 0.72 -17.68 5.37
C LYS A 30 0.12 -19.06 5.64
N ARG A 31 -1.19 -19.15 5.88
CA ARG A 31 -1.88 -20.45 6.11
C ARG A 31 -1.84 -21.37 4.89
N LYS A 32 -1.71 -20.83 3.68
CA LYS A 32 -1.51 -21.59 2.44
C LYS A 32 -0.06 -22.03 2.20
N GLY A 33 0.87 -21.66 3.08
CA GLY A 33 2.27 -22.07 3.01
C GLY A 33 3.19 -21.16 2.22
N TYR A 34 2.73 -19.99 1.76
CA TYR A 34 3.62 -19.01 1.15
C TYR A 34 4.54 -18.38 2.19
N GLU A 35 5.76 -18.05 1.79
CA GLU A 35 6.63 -17.17 2.56
C GLU A 35 6.21 -15.73 2.32
N VAL A 36 5.49 -15.14 3.29
CA VAL A 36 4.89 -13.79 3.17
C VAL A 36 5.39 -12.88 4.27
N GLU A 37 5.64 -11.62 3.95
CA GLU A 37 5.88 -10.56 4.93
C GLU A 37 4.90 -9.41 4.75
N LEU A 38 4.49 -8.82 5.88
CA LEU A 38 3.65 -7.63 5.93
C LEU A 38 4.53 -6.41 6.20
N VAL A 39 4.48 -5.43 5.30
CA VAL A 39 5.15 -4.14 5.46
C VAL A 39 4.12 -3.10 5.88
N THR A 40 4.18 -2.69 7.15
CA THR A 40 3.29 -1.71 7.77
C THR A 40 3.65 -0.29 7.39
N GLU A 41 2.74 0.64 7.66
CA GLU A 41 2.88 2.06 7.36
C GLU A 41 3.82 2.78 8.33
N GLU A 42 4.88 3.43 7.81
CA GLU A 42 5.80 4.25 8.61
C GLU A 42 5.11 5.48 9.22
N ALA A 43 4.30 6.20 8.42
CA ALA A 43 3.60 7.40 8.88
C ALA A 43 2.70 7.12 10.10
N LYS A 44 2.12 5.93 10.19
CA LYS A 44 1.31 5.53 11.33
C LYS A 44 2.15 5.36 12.60
N ASP A 45 3.35 4.78 12.50
CA ASP A 45 4.25 4.63 13.63
C ASP A 45 4.67 6.01 14.15
N GLN A 46 5.06 6.93 13.25
CA GLN A 46 5.41 8.31 13.61
C GLN A 46 4.22 9.08 14.22
N THR A 47 2.99 8.77 13.84
CA THR A 47 1.78 9.34 14.45
C THR A 47 1.61 8.88 15.90
N TRP A 48 1.81 7.59 16.17
CA TRP A 48 1.72 7.05 17.54
C TRP A 48 2.87 7.53 18.45
N GLU A 49 4.03 7.80 17.86
CA GLU A 49 5.19 8.40 18.57
C GLU A 49 5.05 9.91 18.74
N GLU A 50 3.99 10.54 18.21
CA GLU A 50 3.77 12.00 18.20
C GLU A 50 4.95 12.76 17.56
N ASN A 51 5.66 12.13 16.63
CA ASN A 51 6.83 12.69 15.96
C ASN A 51 6.42 13.51 14.73
N TRP A 52 5.81 14.66 14.99
CA TRP A 52 5.28 15.55 13.96
C TRP A 52 6.36 16.09 13.00
N GLY A 53 7.59 16.23 13.49
CA GLY A 53 8.73 16.66 12.68
C GLY A 53 9.10 15.64 11.60
N ALA A 54 9.11 14.35 11.94
CA ALA A 54 9.33 13.28 10.98
C ALA A 54 8.16 13.14 10.00
N LEU A 55 6.91 13.26 10.50
CA LEU A 55 5.69 13.22 9.67
C LEU A 55 5.66 14.33 8.63
N ALA A 56 6.13 15.53 8.94
CA ALA A 56 6.21 16.64 8.02
C ALA A 56 7.29 16.46 6.92
N ASN A 57 8.21 15.51 7.11
CA ASN A 57 9.30 15.23 6.19
C ASN A 57 8.97 14.01 5.31
N GLN A 58 8.34 14.26 4.16
CA GLN A 58 7.90 13.19 3.26
C GLN A 58 9.08 12.41 2.63
N TRP A 59 10.26 13.01 2.48
CA TRP A 59 11.48 12.29 2.08
C TRP A 59 11.86 11.23 3.11
N TYR A 60 11.81 11.58 4.40
CA TYR A 60 12.09 10.65 5.49
C TYR A 60 11.08 9.50 5.53
N ILE A 61 9.78 9.82 5.55
CA ILE A 61 8.70 8.81 5.59
C ILE A 61 8.81 7.84 4.41
N THR A 62 8.97 8.37 3.18
CA THR A 62 9.10 7.53 1.99
C THR A 62 10.38 6.69 2.01
N GLY A 63 11.51 7.26 2.46
CA GLY A 63 12.76 6.53 2.60
C GLY A 63 12.67 5.37 3.59
N CYS A 64 12.03 5.57 4.74
CA CYS A 64 11.77 4.53 5.73
C CYS A 64 10.85 3.43 5.16
N GLN A 65 9.82 3.80 4.40
CA GLN A 65 8.91 2.85 3.76
C GLN A 65 9.64 1.98 2.72
N ILE A 66 10.51 2.59 1.89
CA ILE A 66 11.38 1.87 0.95
C ILE A 66 12.31 0.91 1.70
N GLN A 67 12.93 1.35 2.79
CA GLN A 67 13.81 0.52 3.62
C GLN A 67 13.08 -0.68 4.22
N ARG A 68 11.83 -0.51 4.68
CA ARG A 68 11.00 -1.61 5.19
C ARG A 68 10.77 -2.68 4.12
N LEU A 69 10.45 -2.29 2.89
CA LEU A 69 10.30 -3.20 1.76
C LEU A 69 11.62 -3.87 1.40
N TRP A 70 12.70 -3.09 1.28
CA TRP A 70 14.02 -3.59 0.89
C TRP A 70 14.55 -4.70 1.78
N ARG A 71 14.27 -4.64 3.10
CA ARG A 71 14.72 -5.67 4.06
C ARG A 71 14.24 -7.08 3.71
N VAL A 72 13.08 -7.21 3.09
CA VAL A 72 12.41 -8.50 2.83
C VAL A 72 12.36 -8.86 1.34
N TYR A 73 12.58 -7.89 0.44
CA TYR A 73 12.60 -8.10 -1.01
C TYR A 73 13.70 -9.10 -1.41
N GLY A 74 13.35 -10.04 -2.29
CA GLY A 74 14.24 -11.09 -2.75
C GLY A 74 14.47 -12.24 -1.74
N LYS A 75 13.81 -12.21 -0.59
CA LYS A 75 13.93 -13.20 0.48
C LYS A 75 12.65 -14.01 0.70
N VAL A 76 11.50 -13.45 0.36
CA VAL A 76 10.18 -14.05 0.52
C VAL A 76 9.46 -14.15 -0.81
N ASP A 77 8.40 -14.96 -0.87
CA ASP A 77 7.60 -15.13 -2.07
C ASP A 77 6.71 -13.91 -2.34
N ILE A 78 6.08 -13.38 -1.29
CA ILE A 78 5.11 -12.28 -1.38
C ILE A 78 5.38 -11.26 -0.28
N VAL A 79 5.29 -9.98 -0.62
CA VAL A 79 5.23 -8.87 0.35
C VAL A 79 3.87 -8.19 0.21
N VAL A 80 3.15 -8.04 1.31
CA VAL A 80 1.92 -7.24 1.36
C VAL A 80 2.27 -5.86 1.92
N MET A 81 2.00 -4.80 1.15
CA MET A 81 2.26 -3.41 1.52
C MET A 81 0.97 -2.72 1.97
N ASP A 82 0.87 -2.37 3.26
CA ASP A 82 -0.24 -1.55 3.78
C ASP A 82 -0.15 -0.09 3.31
N SER A 83 1.07 0.42 3.14
CA SER A 83 1.33 1.74 2.56
C SER A 83 2.36 1.62 1.43
N PRO A 84 1.90 1.53 0.16
CA PRO A 84 2.79 1.46 -1.00
C PRO A 84 3.67 2.70 -1.17
N ILE A 85 4.86 2.54 -1.77
CA ILE A 85 5.84 3.63 -1.97
C ILE A 85 5.20 4.85 -2.68
N LEU A 86 4.39 4.61 -3.73
CA LEU A 86 3.74 5.67 -4.50
C LEU A 86 2.71 6.48 -3.68
N THR A 87 2.21 5.92 -2.57
CA THR A 87 1.30 6.66 -1.66
C THR A 87 1.97 7.91 -1.09
N GLY A 88 3.29 7.92 -0.94
CA GLY A 88 4.05 9.10 -0.51
C GLY A 88 3.83 10.34 -1.37
N LEU A 89 3.46 10.16 -2.65
CA LEU A 89 3.17 11.26 -3.56
C LEU A 89 1.83 11.96 -3.27
N ALA A 90 0.91 11.31 -2.55
CA ALA A 90 -0.35 11.92 -2.14
C ALA A 90 -0.23 12.86 -0.93
N TYR A 91 0.90 12.82 -0.23
CA TYR A 91 1.16 13.59 0.99
C TYR A 91 2.35 14.55 0.83
N GLN A 92 2.59 15.05 -0.37
CA GLN A 92 3.69 15.96 -0.65
C GLN A 92 3.60 17.23 0.22
N GLY A 93 4.74 17.59 0.80
CA GLY A 93 4.91 18.78 1.63
C GLY A 93 6.08 19.63 1.17
N PHE A 94 6.60 20.46 2.06
CA PHE A 94 7.75 21.30 1.79
C PHE A 94 8.96 20.52 1.28
N GLY A 95 9.59 20.98 0.20
CA GLY A 95 10.74 20.34 -0.43
C GLY A 95 10.42 19.15 -1.34
N CYS A 96 9.14 18.81 -1.53
CA CYS A 96 8.69 17.77 -2.46
C CYS A 96 8.31 18.43 -3.80
N GLY A 97 9.22 18.40 -4.76
CA GLY A 97 9.01 18.86 -6.13
C GLY A 97 9.17 17.71 -7.13
N GLU A 98 9.36 18.04 -8.40
CA GLU A 98 9.51 17.07 -9.49
C GLU A 98 10.61 16.02 -9.24
N ASN A 99 11.69 16.40 -8.57
CA ASN A 99 12.77 15.46 -8.24
C ASN A 99 12.32 14.43 -7.19
N PHE A 100 11.50 14.82 -6.22
CA PHE A 100 10.92 13.87 -5.27
C PHE A 100 9.99 12.90 -5.99
N GLU A 101 9.09 13.42 -6.81
CA GLU A 101 8.16 12.59 -7.59
C GLU A 101 8.91 11.56 -8.44
N ARG A 102 9.91 12.01 -9.19
CA ARG A 102 10.75 11.11 -10.02
C ARG A 102 11.44 10.06 -9.19
N ALA A 103 12.07 10.45 -8.07
CA ALA A 103 12.76 9.52 -7.19
C ALA A 103 11.83 8.45 -6.59
N VAL A 104 10.60 8.81 -6.23
CA VAL A 104 9.60 7.88 -5.70
C VAL A 104 9.12 6.91 -6.78
N ILE A 105 8.88 7.38 -7.99
CA ILE A 105 8.49 6.53 -9.14
C ILE A 105 9.64 5.58 -9.49
N ASP A 106 10.88 6.07 -9.57
CA ASP A 106 12.06 5.24 -9.85
C ASP A 106 12.26 4.18 -8.76
N ALA A 107 12.06 4.53 -7.49
CA ALA A 107 12.13 3.59 -6.38
C ALA A 107 11.06 2.49 -6.47
N HIS A 108 9.83 2.84 -6.86
CA HIS A 108 8.76 1.85 -7.10
C HIS A 108 9.12 0.90 -8.24
N ASN A 109 9.60 1.45 -9.36
CA ASN A 109 9.94 0.69 -10.57
C ASN A 109 11.21 -0.19 -10.42
N ALA A 110 12.07 0.10 -9.44
CA ALA A 110 13.22 -0.73 -9.12
C ALA A 110 12.83 -2.12 -8.60
N PHE A 111 11.61 -2.28 -8.08
CA PHE A 111 11.05 -3.56 -7.66
C PHE A 111 10.29 -4.19 -8.84
N LYS A 112 10.74 -5.34 -9.29
CA LYS A 112 10.36 -5.92 -10.59
C LYS A 112 8.89 -6.33 -10.70
N TYR A 113 8.30 -6.90 -9.65
CA TYR A 113 6.96 -7.47 -9.70
C TYR A 113 6.03 -6.75 -8.73
N ASN A 114 5.23 -5.82 -9.26
CA ASN A 114 4.28 -5.03 -8.50
C ASN A 114 2.85 -5.38 -8.95
N LEU A 115 2.02 -5.79 -8.00
CA LEU A 115 0.57 -5.90 -8.16
C LEU A 115 -0.08 -4.74 -7.40
N ASN A 116 -0.59 -3.75 -8.15
CA ASN A 116 -1.18 -2.55 -7.57
C ASN A 116 -2.71 -2.71 -7.52
N ILE A 117 -3.26 -2.75 -6.32
CA ILE A 117 -4.69 -2.95 -6.06
C ILE A 117 -5.25 -1.70 -5.39
N ILE A 118 -6.21 -1.04 -6.02
CA ILE A 118 -6.99 0.03 -5.41
C ILE A 118 -8.18 -0.59 -4.69
N LEU A 119 -8.28 -0.35 -3.39
CA LEU A 119 -9.40 -0.76 -2.58
C LEU A 119 -10.56 0.24 -2.74
N GLY A 120 -11.74 -0.26 -3.06
CA GLY A 120 -12.96 0.54 -3.07
C GLY A 120 -13.36 0.95 -1.64
N ARG A 121 -13.79 2.20 -1.43
CA ARG A 121 -14.32 2.65 -0.15
C ARG A 121 -15.71 2.05 0.07
N ASN A 122 -15.90 1.41 1.23
CA ASN A 122 -17.20 0.93 1.68
C ASN A 122 -17.48 1.45 3.10
N GLN A 123 -18.22 2.54 3.17
CA GLN A 123 -18.59 3.18 4.43
C GLN A 123 -19.47 2.29 5.33
N LYS A 124 -20.21 1.34 4.76
CA LYS A 124 -21.02 0.39 5.54
C LYS A 124 -20.16 -0.65 6.25
N ALA A 125 -19.20 -1.26 5.54
CA ALA A 125 -18.31 -2.28 6.09
C ALA A 125 -17.17 -1.68 6.93
N TYR A 126 -16.65 -0.52 6.52
CA TYR A 126 -15.54 0.18 7.18
C TYR A 126 -15.91 1.65 7.43
N PRO A 127 -16.73 1.96 8.45
CA PRO A 127 -17.08 3.33 8.80
C PRO A 127 -15.79 4.09 9.16
N TYR A 128 -15.73 5.36 8.73
CA TYR A 128 -14.58 6.21 9.00
C TYR A 128 -14.37 6.38 10.51
N LYS A 129 -13.14 6.19 10.98
CA LYS A 129 -12.75 6.41 12.38
C LYS A 129 -11.59 7.40 12.41
N GLU A 130 -11.68 8.44 13.23
CA GLU A 130 -10.65 9.47 13.37
C GLU A 130 -9.41 8.99 14.14
N SER A 131 -9.55 7.95 14.97
CA SER A 131 -8.45 7.44 15.79
C SER A 131 -7.22 7.05 14.97
N GLY A 132 -6.06 7.65 15.28
CA GLY A 132 -4.80 7.42 14.59
C GLY A 132 -4.71 8.07 13.20
N ARG A 133 -5.51 9.11 12.92
CA ARG A 133 -5.56 9.84 11.64
C ARG A 133 -5.60 11.34 11.87
N SER A 134 -5.00 12.08 10.94
CA SER A 134 -5.00 13.55 10.91
C SER A 134 -5.96 14.14 9.88
N GLN A 135 -6.57 13.30 9.01
CA GLN A 135 -7.44 13.71 7.91
C GLN A 135 -8.92 13.55 8.29
N SER A 136 -9.78 14.41 7.76
CA SER A 136 -11.24 14.23 7.76
C SER A 136 -11.67 13.18 6.73
N GLU A 137 -12.96 12.76 6.80
CA GLU A 137 -13.52 11.83 5.80
C GLU A 137 -13.53 12.44 4.39
N GLU A 138 -13.83 13.73 4.25
CA GLU A 138 -13.82 14.43 2.96
C GLU A 138 -12.41 14.49 2.37
N GLU A 139 -11.40 14.75 3.19
CA GLU A 139 -10.00 14.72 2.77
C GLU A 139 -9.57 13.31 2.35
N ALA A 140 -10.02 12.29 3.04
CA ALA A 140 -9.75 10.90 2.70
C ALA A 140 -10.29 10.51 1.31
N VAL A 141 -11.49 10.99 0.94
CA VAL A 141 -12.08 10.78 -0.40
C VAL A 141 -11.26 11.52 -1.49
N LYS A 142 -10.79 12.74 -1.21
CA LYS A 142 -9.91 13.47 -2.14
C LYS A 142 -8.60 12.74 -2.36
N ILE A 143 -8.04 12.14 -1.31
CA ILE A 143 -6.83 11.32 -1.39
C ILE A 143 -7.05 10.09 -2.27
N ASP A 144 -8.23 9.45 -2.23
CA ASP A 144 -8.56 8.32 -3.13
C ASP A 144 -8.43 8.72 -4.62
N ALA A 145 -8.96 9.90 -4.99
CA ALA A 145 -8.83 10.42 -6.35
C ALA A 145 -7.38 10.74 -6.72
N THR A 146 -6.66 11.41 -5.81
CA THR A 146 -5.24 11.75 -5.99
C THR A 146 -4.38 10.51 -6.21
N ILE A 147 -4.64 9.41 -5.51
CA ILE A 147 -3.92 8.14 -5.68
C ILE A 147 -4.12 7.58 -7.10
N ILE A 148 -5.34 7.63 -7.63
CA ILE A 148 -5.62 7.18 -9.01
C ILE A 148 -4.83 8.02 -10.02
N ASP A 149 -4.81 9.34 -9.85
CA ASP A 149 -4.04 10.25 -10.72
C ASP A 149 -2.54 9.96 -10.66
N ILE A 150 -2.00 9.69 -9.45
CA ILE A 150 -0.60 9.30 -9.25
C ILE A 150 -0.28 8.01 -10.02
N LEU A 151 -1.09 6.97 -9.89
CA LEU A 151 -0.88 5.69 -10.56
C LEU A 151 -0.92 5.84 -12.10
N ASN A 152 -1.85 6.63 -12.61
CA ASN A 152 -1.95 6.93 -14.03
C ASN A 152 -0.73 7.73 -14.53
N LYS A 153 -0.31 8.76 -13.79
CA LYS A 153 0.86 9.59 -14.12
C LYS A 153 2.16 8.79 -14.07
N ALA A 154 2.30 7.89 -13.10
CA ALA A 154 3.42 6.95 -13.00
C ALA A 154 3.39 5.85 -14.07
N GLN A 155 2.32 5.75 -14.85
CA GLN A 155 2.12 4.74 -15.91
C GLN A 155 2.25 3.28 -15.39
N VAL A 156 1.87 3.03 -14.14
CA VAL A 156 1.88 1.70 -13.57
C VAL A 156 0.51 1.02 -13.79
N LEU A 157 0.54 -0.29 -14.04
CA LEU A 157 -0.69 -1.08 -14.14
C LEU A 157 -1.31 -1.24 -12.75
N TRP A 158 -2.62 -1.07 -12.68
CA TRP A 158 -3.39 -1.27 -11.47
C TRP A 158 -4.76 -1.88 -11.74
N CYS A 159 -5.34 -2.52 -10.75
CA CYS A 159 -6.71 -2.97 -10.78
C CYS A 159 -7.48 -2.44 -9.58
N ARG A 160 -8.80 -2.33 -9.71
CA ARG A 160 -9.67 -1.94 -8.60
C ARG A 160 -10.44 -3.16 -8.13
N VAL A 161 -10.42 -3.38 -6.83
CA VAL A 161 -11.28 -4.36 -6.19
C VAL A 161 -12.43 -3.60 -5.53
N GLY A 162 -13.63 -3.82 -6.07
CA GLY A 162 -14.87 -3.28 -5.49
C GLY A 162 -15.18 -4.02 -4.19
N VAL A 163 -15.81 -3.33 -3.26
CA VAL A 163 -16.19 -3.92 -1.99
C VAL A 163 -17.48 -4.69 -2.16
N SER A 164 -17.44 -6.01 -1.91
CA SER A 164 -18.64 -6.82 -1.67
C SER A 164 -19.24 -6.48 -0.30
N GLU A 165 -20.54 -6.68 -0.12
CA GLU A 165 -21.17 -6.64 1.20
C GLU A 165 -20.67 -7.80 2.08
N ASP A 166 -20.19 -8.87 1.48
CA ASP A 166 -19.54 -9.99 2.14
C ASP A 166 -18.01 -9.78 2.16
N PRO A 167 -17.39 -9.62 3.34
CA PRO A 167 -15.95 -9.47 3.47
C PRO A 167 -15.16 -10.68 2.94
N ASP A 168 -15.70 -11.89 3.00
CA ASP A 168 -15.02 -13.10 2.53
C ASP A 168 -14.97 -13.18 1.00
N ASP A 169 -16.02 -12.75 0.28
CA ASP A 169 -16.01 -12.64 -1.18
C ASP A 169 -14.96 -11.64 -1.66
N TYR A 170 -14.89 -10.49 -0.99
CA TYR A 170 -13.91 -9.45 -1.26
C TYR A 170 -12.48 -9.95 -1.06
N MET A 171 -12.22 -10.58 0.08
CA MET A 171 -10.91 -11.14 0.38
C MET A 171 -10.54 -12.28 -0.55
N GLY A 172 -11.49 -13.16 -0.89
CA GLY A 172 -11.30 -14.25 -1.85
C GLY A 172 -10.89 -13.75 -3.24
N LEU A 173 -11.46 -12.62 -3.70
CA LEU A 173 -11.08 -12.01 -4.97
C LEU A 173 -9.65 -11.48 -4.94
N ILE A 174 -9.25 -10.78 -3.88
CA ILE A 174 -7.88 -10.28 -3.71
C ILE A 174 -6.89 -11.46 -3.68
N GLU A 175 -7.15 -12.43 -2.82
CA GLU A 175 -6.31 -13.61 -2.63
C GLU A 175 -6.11 -14.40 -3.93
N SER A 176 -7.19 -14.70 -4.65
CA SER A 176 -7.11 -15.42 -5.94
C SER A 176 -6.37 -14.62 -7.01
N THR A 177 -6.48 -13.29 -6.99
CA THR A 177 -5.73 -12.41 -7.89
C THR A 177 -4.23 -12.47 -7.59
N VAL A 178 -3.85 -12.39 -6.31
CA VAL A 178 -2.46 -12.52 -5.87
C VAL A 178 -1.87 -13.86 -6.28
N GLU A 179 -2.56 -14.96 -6.01
CA GLU A 179 -2.09 -16.31 -6.35
C GLU A 179 -1.93 -16.50 -7.86
N ARG A 180 -2.85 -15.95 -8.67
CA ARG A 180 -2.77 -16.02 -10.13
C ARG A 180 -1.54 -15.28 -10.65
N VAL A 181 -1.29 -14.06 -10.16
CA VAL A 181 -0.13 -13.26 -10.56
C VAL A 181 1.16 -13.93 -10.09
N PHE A 182 1.20 -14.43 -8.85
CA PHE A 182 2.37 -15.14 -8.32
C PHE A 182 2.72 -16.37 -9.14
N ARG A 183 1.73 -17.18 -9.54
CA ARG A 183 1.94 -18.35 -10.42
C ARG A 183 2.41 -17.97 -11.83
N TRP A 184 1.98 -16.83 -12.34
CA TRP A 184 2.39 -16.37 -13.66
C TRP A 184 3.85 -15.91 -13.69
N MET A 185 4.37 -15.34 -12.60
CA MET A 185 5.73 -14.82 -12.52
C MET A 185 6.80 -15.87 -12.20
N ASN A 186 6.43 -17.08 -11.75
CA ASN A 186 7.30 -18.22 -11.43
C ASN A 186 7.08 -19.40 -12.37
#